data_a2036b6e6ff0159129a3314e83705e5f
#
_entry.id   a2036b6e6ff0159129a3314e83705e5f
#
_cell.length_a   1.000
_cell.length_b   1.000
_cell.length_c   1.000
_cell.angle_alpha   90.00
_cell.angle_beta   90.00
_cell.angle_gamma   90.00
#
_symmetry.space_group_name_H-M   'P 1'
#
loop_
_entity.id
_entity.type
_entity.pdbx_description
1 polymer ?
#
loop_
_entity_poly.entity_id
_entity_poly.type
_entity_poly.pdbx_seq_one_letter_code
_entity_poly.pdbx_strand_id
1 'polypeptide(L)'
;METITADEIAEIVHELGLPAQVETDENHFVTIEVDDDDFAWKIYLGDDGPFFRSIVLTAHHTVPEDPLPFANKWNISHVAPIVIFDNPETESPQIDDDGNFIVVMFWRIFFWNSVSKEYLSHTIASFHEDVCELLGLEMIEEEADDGAVSVPVRGEHDPIDRLLQIQLELRLRAPQSSRELARSLKTTKYEVNNVLYHQPELFEKEGTSPPMWSNKGEIK
;
A
#
# COMPACT_ATOMS: atom_id res chain seq x y z
N MET A 1 -14.61 7.32 14.95
CA MET A 1 -14.32 6.09 15.72
C MET A 1 -13.26 6.39 16.77
N GLU A 2 -13.44 5.96 18.00
CA GLU A 2 -12.49 6.18 19.11
C GLU A 2 -11.57 4.97 19.30
N THR A 3 -12.00 3.83 18.80
CA THR A 3 -11.26 2.57 18.77
C THR A 3 -11.59 1.85 17.48
N ILE A 4 -10.71 0.94 17.05
CA ILE A 4 -10.89 0.13 15.84
C ILE A 4 -10.39 -1.30 16.13
N THR A 5 -10.95 -2.28 15.45
CA THR A 5 -10.49 -3.67 15.50
C THR A 5 -9.48 -3.96 14.39
N ALA A 6 -8.74 -5.06 14.52
CA ALA A 6 -7.82 -5.51 13.48
C ALA A 6 -8.57 -5.84 12.17
N ASP A 7 -9.73 -6.50 12.29
CA ASP A 7 -10.55 -6.86 11.14
C ASP A 7 -11.06 -5.63 10.37
N GLU A 8 -11.49 -4.57 11.10
CA GLU A 8 -11.91 -3.32 10.47
C GLU A 8 -10.77 -2.61 9.74
N ILE A 9 -9.53 -2.68 10.27
CA ILE A 9 -8.36 -2.12 9.57
C ILE A 9 -8.03 -2.97 8.34
N ALA A 10 -8.02 -4.29 8.47
CA ALA A 10 -7.79 -5.19 7.35
C ALA A 10 -8.84 -5.00 6.23
N GLU A 11 -10.12 -4.77 6.61
CA GLU A 11 -11.17 -4.43 5.65
C GLU A 11 -10.86 -3.12 4.91
N ILE A 12 -10.41 -2.07 5.61
CA ILE A 12 -10.01 -0.82 4.98
C ILE A 12 -8.85 -1.03 3.99
N VAL A 13 -7.84 -1.83 4.38
CA VAL A 13 -6.71 -2.16 3.50
C VAL A 13 -7.19 -2.93 2.26
N HIS A 14 -8.12 -3.88 2.43
CA HIS A 14 -8.72 -4.61 1.32
C HIS A 14 -9.55 -3.70 0.40
N GLU A 15 -10.29 -2.74 0.94
CA GLU A 15 -11.03 -1.75 0.14
C GLU A 15 -10.10 -0.88 -0.72
N LEU A 16 -8.86 -0.67 -0.27
CA LEU A 16 -7.80 -0.04 -1.06
C LEU A 16 -7.19 -0.98 -2.12
N GLY A 17 -7.66 -2.23 -2.18
CA GLY A 17 -7.17 -3.23 -3.11
C GLY A 17 -5.79 -3.79 -2.75
N LEU A 18 -5.40 -3.68 -1.50
CA LEU A 18 -4.15 -4.22 -0.99
C LEU A 18 -4.43 -5.54 -0.26
N PRO A 19 -3.66 -6.61 -0.51
CA PRO A 19 -3.73 -7.83 0.28
C PRO A 19 -3.31 -7.55 1.72
N ALA A 20 -4.10 -8.00 2.68
CA ALA A 20 -3.82 -7.84 4.09
C ALA A 20 -4.07 -9.13 4.86
N GLN A 21 -3.16 -9.48 5.74
CA GLN A 21 -3.27 -10.64 6.60
C GLN A 21 -3.09 -10.23 8.07
N VAL A 22 -4.07 -10.58 8.91
CA VAL A 22 -3.98 -10.35 10.36
C VAL A 22 -3.18 -11.48 10.98
N GLU A 23 -2.13 -11.13 11.69
CA GLU A 23 -1.27 -12.05 12.42
C GLU A 23 -1.30 -11.75 13.92
N THR A 24 -1.19 -12.78 14.74
CA THR A 24 -1.04 -12.65 16.18
C THR A 24 0.15 -13.49 16.64
N ASP A 25 1.11 -12.86 17.28
CA ASP A 25 2.30 -13.55 17.77
C ASP A 25 2.04 -14.30 19.09
N GLU A 26 3.06 -15.01 19.58
CA GLU A 26 3.01 -15.77 20.85
C GLU A 26 2.77 -14.88 22.09
N ASN A 27 3.06 -13.57 21.99
CA ASN A 27 2.86 -12.59 23.05
C ASN A 27 1.53 -11.84 22.91
N HIS A 28 0.67 -12.29 22.00
CA HIS A 28 -0.62 -11.68 21.67
C HIS A 28 -0.52 -10.28 21.01
N PHE A 29 0.63 -9.90 20.48
CA PHE A 29 0.72 -8.71 19.63
C PHE A 29 0.05 -8.99 18.30
N VAL A 30 -0.84 -8.08 17.93
CA VAL A 30 -1.57 -8.16 16.66
C VAL A 30 -0.90 -7.25 15.64
N THR A 31 -0.61 -7.80 14.48
CA THR A 31 -0.07 -7.07 13.32
C THR A 31 -0.92 -7.37 12.09
N ILE A 32 -0.94 -6.44 11.16
CA ILE A 32 -1.48 -6.67 9.82
C ILE A 32 -0.33 -6.54 8.87
N GLU A 33 0.01 -7.63 8.19
CA GLU A 33 0.95 -7.63 7.09
C GLU A 33 0.23 -7.27 5.81
N VAL A 34 0.74 -6.27 5.12
CA VAL A 34 0.24 -5.85 3.80
C VAL A 34 1.29 -6.27 2.78
N ASP A 35 0.93 -7.28 1.98
CA ASP A 35 1.80 -7.88 0.98
C ASP A 35 1.36 -7.42 -0.41
N ASP A 36 2.16 -6.55 -1.04
CA ASP A 36 1.89 -6.03 -2.37
C ASP A 36 2.92 -6.54 -3.38
N ASP A 37 2.70 -7.74 -3.88
CA ASP A 37 3.43 -8.42 -4.98
C ASP A 37 4.97 -8.42 -4.88
N ASP A 38 5.59 -7.26 -4.67
CA ASP A 38 7.04 -7.08 -4.67
C ASP A 38 7.61 -6.69 -3.30
N PHE A 39 6.75 -6.31 -2.35
CA PHE A 39 7.18 -5.86 -1.02
C PHE A 39 6.07 -6.00 0.01
N ALA A 40 6.48 -6.12 1.27
CA ALA A 40 5.56 -6.15 2.40
C ALA A 40 5.85 -4.98 3.36
N TRP A 41 4.78 -4.47 3.96
CA TRP A 41 4.85 -3.51 5.05
C TRP A 41 3.84 -3.89 6.13
N LYS A 42 3.95 -3.31 7.33
CA LYS A 42 3.18 -3.77 8.47
C LYS A 42 2.43 -2.65 9.18
N ILE A 43 1.25 -3.00 9.70
CA ILE A 43 0.49 -2.17 10.62
C ILE A 43 0.57 -2.85 12.00
N TYR A 44 1.20 -2.19 12.95
CA TYR A 44 1.22 -2.62 14.34
C TYR A 44 0.06 -1.99 15.08
N LEU A 45 -0.63 -2.80 15.88
CA LEU A 45 -1.77 -2.37 16.66
C LEU A 45 -1.29 -2.12 18.10
N GLY A 46 -1.34 -0.88 18.53
CA GLY A 46 -0.92 -0.47 19.87
C GLY A 46 -2.03 -0.66 20.89
N ASP A 47 -1.73 -1.27 21.99
CA ASP A 47 -2.52 -1.60 23.17
C ASP A 47 -3.05 -3.04 23.21
N ASP A 48 -3.23 -3.56 24.44
CA ASP A 48 -3.76 -4.90 24.69
C ASP A 48 -5.28 -4.92 24.53
N GLY A 49 -5.80 -5.74 23.63
CA GLY A 49 -7.23 -6.01 23.56
C GLY A 49 -7.81 -5.99 22.15
N PRO A 50 -9.11 -6.29 22.02
CA PRO A 50 -9.76 -6.34 20.71
C PRO A 50 -10.01 -4.96 20.09
N PHE A 51 -9.82 -3.88 20.86
CA PHE A 51 -10.04 -2.50 20.41
C PHE A 51 -8.76 -1.67 20.61
N PHE A 52 -8.24 -1.16 19.51
CA PHE A 52 -6.99 -0.41 19.49
C PHE A 52 -7.24 1.10 19.49
N ARG A 53 -6.37 1.85 20.17
CA ARG A 53 -6.42 3.33 20.25
C ARG A 53 -5.36 4.01 19.42
N SER A 54 -4.43 3.25 18.90
CA SER A 54 -3.43 3.72 17.95
C SER A 54 -3.00 2.61 17.03
N ILE A 55 -2.56 2.98 15.85
CA ILE A 55 -1.88 2.09 14.91
C ILE A 55 -0.56 2.70 14.49
N VAL A 56 0.38 1.86 14.12
CA VAL A 56 1.68 2.25 13.59
C VAL A 56 1.88 1.58 12.25
N LEU A 57 2.04 2.37 11.21
CA LEU A 57 2.38 1.90 9.87
C LEU A 57 3.90 1.90 9.76
N THR A 58 4.50 0.82 9.28
CA THR A 58 5.95 0.71 9.10
C THR A 58 6.30 0.00 7.81
N ALA A 59 7.34 0.50 7.14
CA ALA A 59 7.99 -0.18 6.04
C ALA A 59 9.51 -0.12 6.25
N HIS A 60 10.20 -1.20 5.92
CA HIS A 60 11.64 -1.32 6.06
C HIS A 60 12.30 -1.22 4.68
N HIS A 61 13.40 -0.50 4.62
CA HIS A 61 14.22 -0.38 3.44
C HIS A 61 15.70 -0.38 3.84
N THR A 62 16.59 -0.73 2.92
CA THR A 62 18.03 -0.71 3.17
C THR A 62 18.73 0.24 2.22
N VAL A 63 19.72 0.97 2.72
CA VAL A 63 20.55 1.88 1.94
C VAL A 63 22.03 1.52 2.10
N PRO A 64 22.82 1.52 1.01
CA PRO A 64 24.22 1.08 1.06
C PRO A 64 25.18 2.10 1.69
N GLU A 65 24.75 3.35 1.79
CA GLU A 65 25.55 4.46 2.30
C GLU A 65 24.97 5.03 3.60
N ASP A 66 25.67 5.98 4.22
CA ASP A 66 25.17 6.68 5.42
C ASP A 66 23.70 7.08 5.27
N PRO A 67 22.79 6.57 6.11
CA PRO A 67 21.36 6.78 5.95
C PRO A 67 20.90 8.21 6.29
N LEU A 68 21.72 9.00 6.99
CA LEU A 68 21.30 10.31 7.50
C LEU A 68 21.00 11.33 6.39
N PRO A 69 21.84 11.49 5.35
CA PRO A 69 21.51 12.38 4.23
C PRO A 69 20.24 11.96 3.49
N PHE A 70 20.05 10.66 3.30
CA PHE A 70 18.86 10.09 2.68
C PHE A 70 17.60 10.39 3.50
N ALA A 71 17.59 10.06 4.80
CA ALA A 71 16.47 10.30 5.69
C ALA A 71 16.13 11.81 5.79
N ASN A 72 17.13 12.67 5.87
CA ASN A 72 16.90 14.12 5.91
C ASN A 72 16.25 14.65 4.63
N LYS A 73 16.70 14.18 3.46
CA LYS A 73 16.10 14.57 2.18
C LYS A 73 14.65 14.09 2.09
N TRP A 74 14.41 12.84 2.46
CA TRP A 74 13.07 12.25 2.48
C TRP A 74 12.12 13.02 3.38
N ASN A 75 12.51 13.25 4.63
CA ASN A 75 11.66 13.87 5.66
C ASN A 75 11.27 15.33 5.37
N ILE A 76 11.91 15.98 4.40
CA ILE A 76 11.53 17.32 3.94
C ILE A 76 10.36 17.28 2.95
N SER A 77 10.26 16.21 2.15
CA SER A 77 9.35 16.13 1.01
C SER A 77 8.18 15.16 1.18
N HIS A 78 8.24 14.25 2.15
CA HIS A 78 7.22 13.20 2.35
C HIS A 78 6.51 13.34 3.68
N VAL A 79 5.30 12.78 3.75
CA VAL A 79 4.47 12.85 4.96
C VAL A 79 4.86 11.76 5.95
N ALA A 80 5.16 10.54 5.46
CA ALA A 80 5.64 9.46 6.29
C ALA A 80 7.16 9.60 6.50
N PRO A 81 7.60 9.94 7.74
CA PRO A 81 9.01 10.15 8.01
C PRO A 81 9.81 8.83 8.01
N ILE A 82 11.07 8.93 7.62
CA ILE A 82 12.06 7.88 7.82
C ILE A 82 12.76 8.08 9.15
N VAL A 83 12.89 7.00 9.89
CA VAL A 83 13.60 6.92 11.16
C VAL A 83 14.76 5.94 11.02
N ILE A 84 15.89 6.28 11.60
CA ILE A 84 17.07 5.43 11.71
C ILE A 84 17.12 4.95 13.16
N PHE A 85 17.15 3.64 13.34
CA PHE A 85 17.30 3.05 14.66
C PHE A 85 18.76 2.66 14.89
N ASP A 86 19.27 2.99 16.07
CA ASP A 86 20.56 2.52 16.50
C ASP A 86 20.47 1.10 17.06
N ASN A 87 21.50 0.32 16.83
CA ASN A 87 21.70 -0.93 17.52
C ASN A 87 22.02 -0.62 19.00
N PRO A 88 21.23 -1.12 19.95
CA PRO A 88 21.41 -0.79 21.37
C PRO A 88 22.74 -1.26 21.97
N GLU A 89 23.44 -2.20 21.32
CA GLU A 89 24.73 -2.71 21.77
C GLU A 89 25.92 -1.89 21.24
N THR A 90 25.79 -1.29 20.07
CA THR A 90 26.91 -0.61 19.38
C THR A 90 26.74 0.90 19.30
N GLU A 91 25.56 1.42 19.66
CA GLU A 91 25.18 2.84 19.51
C GLU A 91 25.39 3.36 18.06
N SER A 92 25.30 2.46 17.08
CA SER A 92 25.47 2.75 15.66
C SER A 92 24.19 2.39 14.92
N PRO A 93 23.88 2.98 13.75
CA PRO A 93 22.75 2.61 12.95
C PRO A 93 22.70 1.09 12.69
N GLN A 94 21.49 0.53 12.70
CA GLN A 94 21.30 -0.89 12.40
C GLN A 94 21.68 -1.19 10.96
N ILE A 95 22.32 -2.35 10.75
CA ILE A 95 22.70 -2.86 9.43
C ILE A 95 22.12 -4.26 9.22
N ASP A 96 21.88 -4.62 7.97
CA ASP A 96 21.50 -5.97 7.56
C ASP A 96 22.73 -6.90 7.43
N ASP A 97 22.50 -8.14 7.04
CA ASP A 97 23.55 -9.15 6.86
C ASP A 97 24.51 -8.82 5.70
N ASP A 98 24.09 -7.98 4.76
CA ASP A 98 24.88 -7.53 3.62
C ASP A 98 25.67 -6.24 3.92
N GLY A 99 25.49 -5.67 5.11
CA GLY A 99 26.17 -4.47 5.58
C GLY A 99 25.49 -3.15 5.16
N ASN A 100 24.25 -3.21 4.64
CA ASN A 100 23.49 -2.02 4.32
C ASN A 100 22.78 -1.49 5.58
N PHE A 101 22.62 -0.18 5.66
CA PHE A 101 21.90 0.47 6.75
C PHE A 101 20.39 0.26 6.62
N ILE A 102 19.75 -0.12 7.73
CA ILE A 102 18.29 -0.29 7.79
C ILE A 102 17.65 1.06 8.10
N VAL A 103 16.75 1.49 7.24
CA VAL A 103 15.89 2.66 7.44
C VAL A 103 14.44 2.21 7.56
N VAL A 104 13.67 2.85 8.42
CA VAL A 104 12.28 2.50 8.68
C VAL A 104 11.39 3.69 8.41
N MET A 105 10.51 3.57 7.45
CA MET A 105 9.41 4.51 7.30
C MET A 105 8.40 4.24 8.41
N PHE A 106 7.92 5.29 9.05
CA PHE A 106 7.12 5.18 10.27
C PHE A 106 6.01 6.22 10.30
N TRP A 107 4.76 5.79 10.50
CA TRP A 107 3.66 6.70 10.72
C TRP A 107 2.73 6.18 11.82
N ARG A 108 2.50 7.00 12.85
CA ARG A 108 1.62 6.66 13.96
C ARG A 108 0.33 7.46 13.94
N ILE A 109 -0.81 6.76 14.01
CA ILE A 109 -2.14 7.34 14.05
C ILE A 109 -2.76 7.06 15.42
N PHE A 110 -3.27 8.10 16.08
CA PHE A 110 -3.98 7.99 17.35
C PHE A 110 -5.47 8.24 17.16
N PHE A 111 -6.30 7.45 17.82
CA PHE A 111 -7.77 7.53 17.72
C PHE A 111 -8.43 8.39 18.81
N TRP A 112 -7.70 9.29 19.47
CA TRP A 112 -8.20 10.05 20.63
C TRP A 112 -9.36 10.99 20.34
N ASN A 113 -9.56 11.40 19.09
CA ASN A 113 -10.53 12.42 18.68
C ASN A 113 -11.42 11.95 17.51
N SER A 114 -11.86 10.68 17.54
CA SER A 114 -12.75 10.13 16.50
C SER A 114 -12.20 10.24 15.09
N VAL A 115 -11.30 9.33 14.74
CA VAL A 115 -10.78 9.21 13.37
C VAL A 115 -11.89 8.64 12.46
N SER A 116 -12.14 9.28 11.32
CA SER A 116 -13.09 8.73 10.34
C SER A 116 -12.47 7.59 9.53
N LYS A 117 -13.31 6.69 9.01
CA LYS A 117 -12.87 5.62 8.10
C LYS A 117 -12.18 6.20 6.86
N GLU A 118 -12.73 7.29 6.31
CA GLU A 118 -12.15 7.98 5.14
C GLU A 118 -10.76 8.54 5.42
N TYR A 119 -10.56 9.16 6.59
CA TYR A 119 -9.23 9.67 6.97
C TYR A 119 -8.23 8.53 7.11
N LEU A 120 -8.62 7.42 7.74
CA LEU A 120 -7.75 6.26 7.91
C LEU A 120 -7.41 5.62 6.56
N SER A 121 -8.41 5.43 5.71
CA SER A 121 -8.23 4.92 4.34
C SER A 121 -7.27 5.81 3.54
N HIS A 122 -7.47 7.12 3.57
CA HIS A 122 -6.59 8.07 2.89
C HIS A 122 -5.15 8.03 3.44
N THR A 123 -4.99 7.95 4.76
CA THR A 123 -3.66 7.89 5.39
C THR A 123 -2.94 6.60 5.05
N ILE A 124 -3.64 5.46 5.04
CA ILE A 124 -3.07 4.16 4.63
C ILE A 124 -2.66 4.19 3.15
N ALA A 125 -3.51 4.75 2.29
CA ALA A 125 -3.19 4.90 0.87
C ALA A 125 -1.95 5.78 0.65
N SER A 126 -1.88 6.95 1.30
CA SER A 126 -0.71 7.83 1.20
C SER A 126 0.57 7.19 1.75
N PHE A 127 0.46 6.42 2.83
CA PHE A 127 1.62 5.68 3.34
C PHE A 127 2.09 4.63 2.33
N HIS A 128 1.18 3.91 1.70
CA HIS A 128 1.50 2.93 0.67
C HIS A 128 2.16 3.57 -0.56
N GLU A 129 1.69 4.74 -1.00
CA GLU A 129 2.30 5.52 -2.08
C GLU A 129 3.75 5.92 -1.71
N ASP A 130 3.98 6.43 -0.50
CA ASP A 130 5.31 6.75 0.00
C ASP A 130 6.22 5.49 0.07
N VAL A 131 5.68 4.31 0.43
CA VAL A 131 6.44 3.05 0.42
C VAL A 131 6.84 2.66 -1.00
N CYS A 132 5.96 2.77 -1.97
CA CYS A 132 6.27 2.51 -3.38
C CYS A 132 7.41 3.40 -3.88
N GLU A 133 7.37 4.69 -3.53
CA GLU A 133 8.43 5.64 -3.90
C GLU A 133 9.76 5.32 -3.20
N LEU A 134 9.71 4.99 -1.89
CA LEU A 134 10.89 4.60 -1.11
C LEU A 134 11.63 3.41 -1.74
N LEU A 135 10.90 2.44 -2.24
CA LEU A 135 11.44 1.22 -2.83
C LEU A 135 11.87 1.41 -4.30
N GLY A 136 11.73 2.61 -4.86
CA GLY A 136 11.99 2.87 -6.27
C GLY A 136 11.07 2.06 -7.19
N LEU A 137 9.97 1.57 -6.65
CA LEU A 137 8.90 0.97 -7.42
C LEU A 137 8.22 2.13 -8.14
N GLU A 138 8.75 2.49 -9.29
CA GLU A 138 8.19 3.53 -10.13
C GLU A 138 6.67 3.31 -10.22
N MET A 139 5.92 4.16 -9.56
CA MET A 139 4.59 4.46 -10.04
C MET A 139 4.82 4.78 -11.50
N ILE A 140 4.31 3.96 -12.41
CA ILE A 140 4.55 4.10 -13.85
C ILE A 140 4.15 5.53 -14.20
N GLU A 141 5.10 6.45 -14.04
CA GLU A 141 5.01 7.75 -14.65
C GLU A 141 5.07 7.46 -16.14
N GLU A 142 4.00 7.77 -16.84
CA GLU A 142 4.00 7.82 -18.29
C GLU A 142 5.31 8.49 -18.71
N GLU A 143 6.14 7.80 -19.52
CA GLU A 143 7.14 8.48 -20.31
C GLU A 143 6.38 9.58 -21.06
N ALA A 144 6.44 10.80 -20.52
CA ALA A 144 5.95 11.97 -21.19
C ALA A 144 6.81 12.12 -22.43
N ASP A 145 6.24 11.77 -23.56
CA ASP A 145 6.75 12.12 -24.87
C ASP A 145 7.06 13.63 -24.88
N ASP A 146 8.29 13.95 -25.23
CA ASP A 146 8.92 15.27 -25.24
C ASP A 146 7.94 16.42 -25.57
N GLY A 147 7.69 17.33 -24.63
CA GLY A 147 7.42 18.71 -25.03
C GLY A 147 6.24 19.45 -24.45
N ALA A 148 5.65 19.07 -23.32
CA ALA A 148 4.78 20.00 -22.57
C ALA A 148 4.73 19.65 -21.09
N VAL A 149 5.14 20.60 -20.26
CA VAL A 149 4.88 20.57 -18.81
C VAL A 149 3.36 20.68 -18.63
N SER A 150 2.66 19.56 -18.64
CA SER A 150 1.28 19.46 -18.18
C SER A 150 1.32 18.82 -16.80
N VAL A 151 1.02 19.62 -15.77
CA VAL A 151 0.57 19.14 -14.48
C VAL A 151 -0.49 18.07 -14.77
N PRO A 152 -0.38 16.83 -14.21
CA PRO A 152 -1.41 15.84 -14.41
C PRO A 152 -2.68 16.39 -13.78
N VAL A 153 -3.56 16.91 -14.62
CA VAL A 153 -4.96 17.12 -14.28
C VAL A 153 -5.47 15.72 -13.98
N ARG A 154 -5.84 15.44 -12.73
CA ARG A 154 -6.64 14.27 -12.37
C ARG A 154 -7.79 14.23 -13.37
N GLY A 155 -7.64 13.40 -14.38
CA GLY A 155 -8.69 13.17 -15.36
C GLY A 155 -9.83 12.53 -14.60
N GLU A 156 -10.95 13.23 -14.46
CA GLU A 156 -12.24 12.64 -14.14
C GLU A 156 -12.59 11.65 -15.26
N HIS A 157 -11.96 10.48 -15.23
CA HIS A 157 -12.46 9.36 -16.01
C HIS A 157 -13.75 8.90 -15.32
N ASP A 158 -14.84 8.93 -16.06
CA ASP A 158 -16.13 8.40 -15.61
C ASP A 158 -15.86 6.96 -15.10
N PRO A 159 -16.21 6.62 -13.84
CA PRO A 159 -16.05 5.28 -13.30
C PRO A 159 -16.65 4.18 -14.17
N ILE A 160 -17.68 4.50 -14.95
CA ILE A 160 -18.32 3.58 -15.90
C ILE A 160 -17.36 3.27 -17.07
N ASP A 161 -16.62 4.25 -17.58
CA ASP A 161 -15.66 4.02 -18.66
C ASP A 161 -14.51 3.12 -18.18
N ARG A 162 -14.03 3.31 -16.97
CA ARG A 162 -12.97 2.49 -16.40
C ARG A 162 -13.42 1.04 -16.20
N LEU A 163 -14.62 0.83 -15.67
CA LEU A 163 -15.23 -0.49 -15.52
C LEU A 163 -15.29 -1.24 -16.85
N LEU A 164 -15.77 -0.58 -17.90
CA LEU A 164 -15.86 -1.19 -19.22
C LEU A 164 -14.49 -1.54 -19.82
N GLN A 165 -13.48 -0.70 -19.60
CA GLN A 165 -12.10 -0.96 -20.03
C GLN A 165 -11.52 -2.21 -19.34
N ILE A 166 -11.68 -2.33 -18.02
CA ILE A 166 -11.21 -3.50 -17.26
C ILE A 166 -11.95 -4.75 -17.73
N GLN A 167 -13.27 -4.72 -17.87
CA GLN A 167 -14.03 -5.86 -18.37
C GLN A 167 -13.57 -6.31 -19.76
N LEU A 168 -13.30 -5.37 -20.65
CA LEU A 168 -12.83 -5.67 -22.00
C LEU A 168 -11.44 -6.31 -21.98
N GLU A 169 -10.52 -5.77 -21.21
CA GLU A 169 -9.16 -6.29 -21.09
C GLU A 169 -9.14 -7.71 -20.50
N LEU A 170 -9.93 -7.95 -19.45
CA LEU A 170 -10.10 -9.29 -18.88
C LEU A 170 -10.79 -10.28 -19.83
N ARG A 171 -11.63 -9.82 -20.76
CA ARG A 171 -12.18 -10.70 -21.82
C ARG A 171 -11.14 -11.13 -22.82
N LEU A 172 -10.17 -10.26 -23.08
CA LEU A 172 -9.13 -10.53 -24.08
C LEU A 172 -7.98 -11.36 -23.55
N ARG A 173 -7.64 -11.20 -22.24
CA ARG A 173 -6.39 -11.72 -21.66
C ARG A 173 -6.51 -12.26 -20.24
N ALA A 174 -7.71 -12.61 -19.76
CA ALA A 174 -7.85 -13.19 -18.43
C ALA A 174 -7.15 -14.54 -18.26
N PRO A 175 -6.67 -14.88 -17.05
CA PRO A 175 -6.65 -14.03 -15.86
C PRO A 175 -5.46 -13.05 -15.85
N GLN A 176 -5.62 -11.88 -15.21
CA GLN A 176 -4.57 -10.87 -15.06
C GLN A 176 -4.50 -10.35 -13.62
N SER A 177 -3.31 -9.97 -13.17
CA SER A 177 -3.12 -9.22 -11.92
C SER A 177 -3.58 -7.77 -12.08
N SER A 178 -3.89 -7.10 -10.98
CA SER A 178 -4.24 -5.67 -11.00
C SER A 178 -3.12 -4.81 -11.61
N ARG A 179 -1.86 -5.21 -11.43
CA ARG A 179 -0.68 -4.54 -12.00
C ARG A 179 -0.63 -4.67 -13.52
N GLU A 180 -0.90 -5.86 -14.05
CA GLU A 180 -0.95 -6.07 -15.51
C GLU A 180 -2.09 -5.28 -16.14
N LEU A 181 -3.26 -5.24 -15.48
CA LEU A 181 -4.39 -4.43 -15.91
C LEU A 181 -4.05 -2.92 -15.89
N ALA A 182 -3.43 -2.43 -14.81
CA ALA A 182 -3.02 -1.04 -14.69
C ALA A 182 -2.06 -0.64 -15.83
N ARG A 183 -1.06 -1.49 -16.12
CA ARG A 183 -0.12 -1.28 -17.22
C ARG A 183 -0.80 -1.30 -18.58
N SER A 184 -1.70 -2.26 -18.82
CA SER A 184 -2.42 -2.40 -20.09
C SER A 184 -3.34 -1.22 -20.36
N LEU A 185 -4.00 -0.70 -19.31
CA LEU A 185 -4.96 0.40 -19.39
C LEU A 185 -4.34 1.78 -19.17
N LYS A 186 -3.02 1.86 -18.98
CA LYS A 186 -2.29 3.09 -18.67
C LYS A 186 -2.93 3.88 -17.54
N THR A 187 -3.12 3.22 -16.43
CA THR A 187 -3.77 3.75 -15.24
C THR A 187 -3.03 3.28 -13.97
N THR A 188 -3.44 3.76 -12.81
CA THR A 188 -2.86 3.33 -11.55
C THR A 188 -3.45 2.00 -11.07
N LYS A 189 -2.64 1.19 -10.35
CA LYS A 189 -3.14 -0.03 -9.68
C LYS A 189 -4.29 0.30 -8.73
N TYR A 190 -4.23 1.46 -8.06
CA TYR A 190 -5.30 1.94 -7.19
C TYR A 190 -6.64 2.09 -7.90
N GLU A 191 -6.66 2.74 -9.08
CA GLU A 191 -7.90 2.88 -9.87
C GLU A 191 -8.46 1.54 -10.32
N VAL A 192 -7.58 0.62 -10.75
CA VAL A 192 -7.98 -0.74 -11.13
C VAL A 192 -8.56 -1.48 -9.94
N ASN A 193 -7.87 -1.49 -8.81
CA ASN A 193 -8.31 -2.15 -7.59
C ASN A 193 -9.63 -1.56 -7.08
N ASN A 194 -9.78 -0.25 -7.11
CA ASN A 194 -11.03 0.40 -6.72
C ASN A 194 -12.24 -0.14 -7.51
N VAL A 195 -12.08 -0.37 -8.81
CA VAL A 195 -13.15 -0.97 -9.63
C VAL A 195 -13.35 -2.45 -9.31
N LEU A 196 -12.27 -3.24 -9.25
CA LEU A 196 -12.34 -4.68 -9.06
C LEU A 196 -12.99 -5.07 -7.71
N TYR A 197 -12.61 -4.40 -6.64
CA TYR A 197 -13.10 -4.69 -5.29
C TYR A 197 -14.51 -4.11 -5.00
N HIS A 198 -14.89 -3.02 -5.67
CA HIS A 198 -16.25 -2.47 -5.52
C HIS A 198 -17.30 -3.12 -6.42
N GLN A 199 -16.88 -4.03 -7.32
CA GLN A 199 -17.79 -4.73 -8.24
C GLN A 199 -17.59 -6.27 -8.15
N PRO A 200 -17.69 -6.86 -6.95
CA PRO A 200 -17.40 -8.28 -6.74
C PRO A 200 -18.39 -9.22 -7.46
N GLU A 201 -19.53 -8.69 -7.92
CA GLU A 201 -20.49 -9.42 -8.73
C GLU A 201 -20.04 -9.60 -10.17
N LEU A 202 -19.14 -8.75 -10.67
CA LEU A 202 -18.64 -8.76 -12.05
C LEU A 202 -17.30 -9.45 -12.21
N PHE A 203 -16.49 -9.49 -11.14
CA PHE A 203 -15.14 -10.00 -11.17
C PHE A 203 -14.93 -11.18 -10.20
N GLU A 204 -14.11 -12.12 -10.60
CA GLU A 204 -13.68 -13.26 -9.79
C GLU A 204 -12.20 -13.13 -9.50
N LYS A 205 -11.83 -13.38 -8.24
CA LYS A 205 -10.46 -13.33 -7.74
C LYS A 205 -9.95 -14.74 -7.48
N GLU A 206 -8.82 -15.11 -8.05
CA GLU A 206 -8.13 -16.37 -7.81
C GLU A 206 -6.74 -16.13 -7.22
N GLY A 207 -6.37 -16.92 -6.22
CA GLY A 207 -5.08 -16.79 -5.55
C GLY A 207 -5.01 -15.64 -4.56
N THR A 208 -3.90 -15.55 -3.84
CA THR A 208 -3.68 -14.56 -2.78
C THR A 208 -2.48 -13.66 -3.00
N SER A 209 -1.48 -14.08 -3.82
CA SER A 209 -0.27 -13.26 -4.00
C SER A 209 0.46 -13.63 -5.30
N PRO A 210 0.42 -12.80 -6.33
CA PRO A 210 -0.58 -11.76 -6.58
C PRO A 210 -1.95 -12.35 -6.90
N PRO A 211 -3.05 -11.69 -6.50
CA PRO A 211 -4.37 -12.12 -6.90
C PRO A 211 -4.57 -11.93 -8.40
N MET A 212 -5.10 -12.96 -9.05
CA MET A 212 -5.44 -12.94 -10.46
C MET A 212 -6.94 -12.71 -10.63
N TRP A 213 -7.31 -11.87 -11.58
CA TRP A 213 -8.68 -11.46 -11.81
C TRP A 213 -9.22 -11.95 -13.15
N SER A 214 -10.48 -12.33 -13.15
CA SER A 214 -11.25 -12.69 -14.34
C SER A 214 -12.67 -12.15 -14.28
N ASN A 215 -13.37 -12.07 -15.41
CA ASN A 215 -14.78 -11.70 -15.42
C ASN A 215 -15.63 -12.87 -14.89
N LYS A 216 -16.57 -12.59 -13.98
CA LYS A 216 -17.63 -13.54 -13.62
C LYS A 216 -18.63 -13.67 -14.74
N GLY A 217 -19.02 -14.91 -15.04
CA GLY A 217 -20.17 -15.19 -15.90
C GLY A 217 -19.85 -15.29 -17.39
N GLU A 218 -18.64 -15.49 -17.82
CA GLU A 218 -18.38 -16.09 -19.13
C GLU A 218 -18.74 -17.59 -19.06
N ILE A 219 -20.05 -17.85 -19.17
CA ILE A 219 -20.53 -19.22 -19.48
C ILE A 219 -19.93 -19.57 -20.85
N LYS A 220 -19.13 -20.65 -20.85
CA LYS A 220 -18.58 -21.26 -22.05
C LYS A 220 -19.70 -21.74 -22.98
#